data_a0fc67e79dd57d2145ffb69faa5b92d4
#
_entry.id   a0fc67e79dd57d2145ffb69faa5b92d4
#
_cell.length_a   1.000
_cell.length_b   1.000
_cell.length_c   1.000
_cell.angle_alpha   90.00
_cell.angle_beta   90.00
_cell.angle_gamma   90.00
#
_symmetry.space_group_name_H-M   'P 1'
#
loop_
_entity.id
_entity.type
_entity.pdbx_description
1 polymer ?
#
loop_
_entity_poly.entity_id
_entity_poly.type
_entity_poly.pdbx_seq_one_letter_code
_entity_poly.pdbx_strand_id
1 'polypeptide(L)'
;MKVVVDASNVAYSTKNENSQPQMSNILAAVKSLEESGDEFVIIADASLRHDIDDKEKFEKLLESENVEEVPAGNDADHFILNIAHNEKAKILSNDKFRDYAAEFKNINSMRIPFVIENGRVTFGKPKSPKKDKNILQHISDEIIKELNFKRWEVYTGKEGLEISPLNIAKQAIIRIDNDNDTSSKLEKVFSKIPMF
;
A
#
# COMPACT_ATOMS: atom_id res chain seq x y z
N MET A 1 14.34 -7.72 15.92
CA MET A 1 14.12 -9.08 15.37
C MET A 1 14.96 -9.25 14.12
N LYS A 2 15.05 -10.49 13.54
CA LYS A 2 15.75 -10.69 12.27
C LYS A 2 14.75 -10.66 11.12
N VAL A 3 15.07 -9.94 10.05
CA VAL A 3 14.18 -9.72 8.90
C VAL A 3 14.92 -10.02 7.59
N VAL A 4 14.33 -10.85 6.75
CA VAL A 4 14.76 -11.07 5.37
C VAL A 4 13.92 -10.14 4.48
N VAL A 5 14.57 -9.25 3.76
CA VAL A 5 13.91 -8.28 2.88
C VAL A 5 13.89 -8.83 1.46
N ASP A 6 12.72 -8.99 0.90
CA ASP A 6 12.52 -9.29 -0.52
C ASP A 6 12.68 -8.01 -1.33
N ALA A 7 13.89 -7.78 -1.85
CA ALA A 7 14.23 -6.54 -2.54
C ALA A 7 13.37 -6.28 -3.78
N SER A 8 13.09 -7.32 -4.55
CA SER A 8 12.26 -7.21 -5.74
C SER A 8 10.84 -6.81 -5.40
N ASN A 9 10.21 -7.48 -4.44
CA ASN A 9 8.85 -7.15 -4.00
C ASN A 9 8.75 -5.74 -3.42
N VAL A 10 9.76 -5.32 -2.64
CA VAL A 10 9.84 -3.96 -2.10
C VAL A 10 10.01 -2.93 -3.21
N ALA A 11 10.94 -3.13 -4.14
CA ALA A 11 11.19 -2.20 -5.24
C ALA A 11 9.96 -2.03 -6.14
N TYR A 12 9.28 -3.13 -6.46
CA TYR A 12 8.09 -3.15 -7.31
C TYR A 12 6.80 -2.72 -6.62
N SER A 13 6.79 -2.47 -5.31
CA SER A 13 5.59 -2.09 -4.55
C SER A 13 4.96 -0.78 -5.04
N THR A 14 5.78 0.14 -5.52
CA THR A 14 5.39 1.33 -6.30
C THR A 14 6.31 1.46 -7.50
N LYS A 15 5.81 2.10 -8.56
CA LYS A 15 6.58 2.30 -9.80
C LYS A 15 6.70 3.80 -10.09
N ASN A 16 7.80 4.19 -10.73
CA ASN A 16 7.96 5.55 -11.23
C ASN A 16 7.13 5.79 -12.51
N GLU A 17 7.21 6.99 -13.08
CA GLU A 17 6.48 7.37 -14.30
C GLU A 17 6.86 6.49 -15.51
N ASN A 18 8.06 5.90 -15.51
CA ASN A 18 8.53 4.97 -16.53
C ASN A 18 8.14 3.51 -16.25
N SER A 19 7.30 3.26 -15.26
CA SER A 19 6.88 1.92 -14.81
C SER A 19 8.02 1.04 -14.26
N GLN A 20 9.13 1.65 -13.84
CA GLN A 20 10.28 0.96 -13.28
C GLN A 20 10.12 0.76 -11.76
N PRO A 21 10.66 -0.35 -11.18
CA PRO A 21 10.78 -0.52 -9.75
C PRO A 21 11.72 0.53 -9.16
N GLN A 22 11.42 0.98 -7.94
CA GLN A 22 12.08 2.13 -7.35
C GLN A 22 13.12 1.75 -6.31
N MET A 23 14.35 2.22 -6.48
CA MET A 23 15.42 2.10 -5.48
C MET A 23 15.05 2.82 -4.17
N SER A 24 14.33 3.93 -4.27
CA SER A 24 13.82 4.67 -3.10
C SER A 24 12.96 3.83 -2.15
N ASN A 25 12.24 2.84 -2.67
CA ASN A 25 11.43 1.92 -1.86
C ASN A 25 12.33 1.02 -0.99
N ILE A 26 13.42 0.48 -1.58
CA ILE A 26 14.38 -0.34 -0.84
C ILE A 26 15.03 0.49 0.27
N LEU A 27 15.49 1.70 -0.06
CA LEU A 27 16.11 2.61 0.92
C LEU A 27 15.15 2.99 2.05
N ALA A 28 13.88 3.21 1.74
CA ALA A 28 12.86 3.48 2.75
C ALA A 28 12.62 2.28 3.68
N ALA A 29 12.65 1.05 3.15
CA ALA A 29 12.53 -0.16 3.95
C ALA A 29 13.74 -0.34 4.87
N VAL A 30 14.96 -0.18 4.34
CA VAL A 30 16.21 -0.23 5.11
C VAL A 30 16.16 0.77 6.26
N LYS A 31 15.88 2.03 5.96
CA LYS A 31 15.79 3.07 6.97
C LYS A 31 14.78 2.74 8.08
N SER A 32 13.62 2.20 7.72
CA SER A 32 12.59 1.85 8.71
C SER A 32 13.01 0.68 9.59
N LEU A 33 13.78 -0.29 9.07
CA LEU A 33 14.34 -1.40 9.83
C LEU A 33 15.46 -0.94 10.77
N GLU A 34 16.34 -0.06 10.30
CA GLU A 34 17.39 0.56 11.12
C GLU A 34 16.80 1.36 12.29
N GLU A 35 15.78 2.19 12.01
CA GLU A 35 15.06 2.98 13.03
C GLU A 35 14.37 2.09 14.08
N SER A 36 13.93 0.88 13.67
CA SER A 36 13.33 -0.11 14.58
C SER A 36 14.36 -0.91 15.37
N GLY A 37 15.65 -0.81 15.04
CA GLY A 37 16.73 -1.62 15.64
C GLY A 37 16.64 -3.10 15.26
N ASP A 38 16.07 -3.41 14.11
CA ASP A 38 15.95 -4.77 13.61
C ASP A 38 17.21 -5.18 12.83
N GLU A 39 17.68 -6.41 13.03
CA GLU A 39 18.69 -7.02 12.17
C GLU A 39 18.03 -7.42 10.84
N PHE A 40 18.70 -7.17 9.72
CA PHE A 40 18.14 -7.54 8.43
C PHE A 40 19.19 -7.99 7.43
N VAL A 41 18.74 -8.83 6.49
CA VAL A 41 19.45 -9.18 5.27
C VAL A 41 18.53 -8.89 4.09
N ILE A 42 19.09 -8.30 3.03
CA ILE A 42 18.37 -7.98 1.80
C ILE A 42 18.70 -9.04 0.77
N ILE A 43 17.68 -9.68 0.22
CA ILE A 43 17.84 -10.66 -0.84
C ILE A 43 17.36 -10.03 -2.14
N ALA A 44 18.27 -9.91 -3.09
CA ALA A 44 18.01 -9.33 -4.39
C ALA A 44 18.06 -10.40 -5.49
N ASP A 45 17.05 -10.45 -6.33
CA ASP A 45 17.08 -11.23 -7.56
C ASP A 45 18.00 -10.55 -8.57
N ALA A 46 18.83 -11.32 -9.28
CA ALA A 46 19.78 -10.80 -10.28
C ALA A 46 19.10 -10.01 -11.41
N SER A 47 17.83 -10.29 -11.70
CA SER A 47 17.06 -9.55 -12.72
C SER A 47 16.77 -8.11 -12.31
N LEU A 48 16.67 -7.81 -11.01
CA LEU A 48 16.30 -6.49 -10.50
C LEU A 48 17.25 -5.39 -10.97
N ARG A 49 18.55 -5.69 -11.12
CA ARG A 49 19.56 -4.73 -11.62
C ARG A 49 19.27 -4.20 -13.03
N HIS A 50 18.52 -4.97 -13.84
CA HIS A 50 18.18 -4.56 -15.19
C HIS A 50 17.02 -3.56 -15.23
N ASP A 51 16.09 -3.68 -14.28
CA ASP A 51 14.81 -2.99 -14.29
C ASP A 51 14.77 -1.76 -13.38
N ILE A 52 15.56 -1.77 -12.29
CA ILE A 52 15.52 -0.72 -11.25
C ILE A 52 15.87 0.67 -11.79
N ASP A 53 15.22 1.70 -11.28
CA ASP A 53 15.34 3.08 -11.77
C ASP A 53 16.71 3.71 -11.47
N ASP A 54 17.36 3.39 -10.35
CA ASP A 54 18.67 3.91 -9.96
C ASP A 54 19.68 2.76 -9.82
N LYS A 55 20.23 2.34 -10.96
CA LYS A 55 21.18 1.22 -11.05
C LYS A 55 22.46 1.49 -10.27
N GLU A 56 22.95 2.72 -10.28
CA GLU A 56 24.21 3.06 -9.59
C GLU A 56 24.07 2.90 -8.07
N LYS A 57 22.96 3.35 -7.50
CA LYS A 57 22.70 3.15 -6.07
C LYS A 57 22.44 1.68 -5.74
N PHE A 58 21.82 0.95 -6.65
CA PHE A 58 21.57 -0.47 -6.46
C PHE A 58 22.88 -1.27 -6.47
N GLU A 59 23.80 -1.00 -7.38
CA GLU A 59 25.13 -1.64 -7.40
C GLU A 59 25.90 -1.33 -6.09
N LYS A 60 25.86 -0.10 -5.60
CA LYS A 60 26.45 0.25 -4.30
C LYS A 60 25.79 -0.48 -3.11
N LEU A 61 24.47 -0.71 -3.20
CA LEU A 61 23.77 -1.49 -2.21
C LEU A 61 24.24 -2.95 -2.18
N LEU A 62 24.48 -3.55 -3.34
CA LEU A 62 24.96 -4.92 -3.48
C LEU A 62 26.36 -5.13 -2.89
N GLU A 63 27.16 -4.08 -2.72
CA GLU A 63 28.49 -4.13 -2.06
C GLU A 63 28.38 -4.20 -0.52
N SER A 64 27.18 -4.04 0.05
CA SER A 64 26.96 -4.03 1.49
C SER A 64 26.96 -5.45 2.07
N GLU A 65 27.51 -5.63 3.27
CA GLU A 65 27.62 -6.94 3.94
C GLU A 65 26.28 -7.62 4.24
N ASN A 66 25.21 -6.85 4.32
CA ASN A 66 23.86 -7.35 4.60
C ASN A 66 22.98 -7.50 3.35
N VAL A 67 23.61 -7.62 2.19
CA VAL A 67 22.90 -7.82 0.91
C VAL A 67 23.44 -9.07 0.23
N GLU A 68 22.53 -9.95 -0.18
CA GLU A 68 22.85 -11.14 -0.94
C GLU A 68 22.10 -11.13 -2.28
N GLU A 69 22.83 -11.29 -3.37
CA GLU A 69 22.24 -11.43 -4.68
C GLU A 69 22.06 -12.92 -5.01
N VAL A 70 20.84 -13.28 -5.36
CA VAL A 70 20.55 -14.63 -5.86
C VAL A 70 20.98 -14.72 -7.32
N PRO A 71 21.90 -15.64 -7.67
CA PRO A 71 22.40 -15.75 -9.03
C PRO A 71 21.27 -16.05 -10.04
N ALA A 72 21.41 -15.53 -11.25
CA ALA A 72 20.46 -15.76 -12.33
C ALA A 72 20.19 -17.26 -12.55
N GLY A 73 18.92 -17.60 -12.72
CA GLY A 73 18.46 -18.99 -12.88
C GLY A 73 18.16 -19.72 -11.59
N ASN A 74 18.44 -19.13 -10.44
CA ASN A 74 17.97 -19.65 -9.16
C ASN A 74 16.65 -18.96 -8.75
N ASP A 75 15.91 -19.65 -7.90
CA ASP A 75 14.64 -19.22 -7.41
C ASP A 75 14.82 -18.33 -6.16
N ALA A 76 14.64 -17.04 -6.32
CA ALA A 76 14.82 -16.06 -5.25
C ALA A 76 13.78 -16.25 -4.14
N ASP A 77 12.55 -16.61 -4.46
CA ASP A 77 11.48 -16.84 -3.47
C ASP A 77 11.82 -18.02 -2.58
N HIS A 78 12.28 -19.13 -3.18
CA HIS A 78 12.73 -20.29 -2.42
C HIS A 78 13.93 -19.96 -1.54
N PHE A 79 14.87 -19.15 -2.03
CA PHE A 79 16.04 -18.70 -1.27
C PHE A 79 15.64 -17.86 -0.05
N ILE A 80 14.75 -16.88 -0.23
CA ILE A 80 14.19 -16.06 0.83
C ILE A 80 13.52 -16.92 1.91
N LEU A 81 12.68 -17.88 1.49
CA LEU A 81 11.97 -18.76 2.40
C LEU A 81 12.90 -19.66 3.20
N ASN A 82 13.95 -20.20 2.57
CA ASN A 82 14.96 -21.02 3.23
C ASN A 82 15.73 -20.26 4.31
N ILE A 83 16.22 -19.06 3.97
CA ILE A 83 16.93 -18.23 4.96
C ILE A 83 16.00 -17.91 6.12
N ALA A 84 14.80 -17.42 5.83
CA ALA A 84 13.86 -17.05 6.87
C ALA A 84 13.44 -18.22 7.76
N HIS A 85 13.30 -19.42 7.19
CA HIS A 85 12.98 -20.63 7.95
C HIS A 85 14.14 -21.06 8.87
N ASN A 86 15.35 -21.14 8.32
CA ASN A 86 16.54 -21.62 9.04
C ASN A 86 16.94 -20.66 10.17
N GLU A 87 16.83 -19.36 9.93
CA GLU A 87 17.21 -18.34 10.90
C GLU A 87 16.06 -17.88 11.80
N LYS A 88 14.87 -18.46 11.65
CA LYS A 88 13.65 -18.06 12.35
C LYS A 88 13.34 -16.57 12.18
N ALA A 89 13.70 -16.03 11.02
CA ALA A 89 13.51 -14.64 10.66
C ALA A 89 12.09 -14.37 10.15
N LYS A 90 11.73 -13.09 10.10
CA LYS A 90 10.54 -12.62 9.39
C LYS A 90 10.90 -12.26 7.96
N ILE A 91 9.91 -12.23 7.06
CA ILE A 91 10.09 -11.86 5.65
C ILE A 91 9.32 -10.59 5.37
N LEU A 92 10.01 -9.52 4.98
CA LEU A 92 9.38 -8.30 4.51
C LEU A 92 9.01 -8.45 3.04
N SER A 93 7.79 -8.86 2.77
CA SER A 93 7.25 -9.04 1.43
C SER A 93 5.72 -9.03 1.43
N ASN A 94 5.13 -8.48 0.38
CA ASN A 94 3.70 -8.57 0.08
C ASN A 94 3.34 -9.83 -0.72
N ASP A 95 4.33 -10.56 -1.25
CA ASP A 95 4.08 -11.85 -1.88
C ASP A 95 3.54 -12.84 -0.86
N LYS A 96 2.70 -13.76 -1.30
CA LYS A 96 2.10 -14.81 -0.47
C LYS A 96 2.85 -16.13 -0.56
N PHE A 97 3.82 -16.24 -1.46
CA PHE A 97 4.62 -17.44 -1.70
C PHE A 97 3.76 -18.71 -1.80
N ARG A 98 2.66 -18.65 -2.56
CA ARG A 98 1.63 -19.72 -2.59
C ARG A 98 2.17 -21.04 -3.12
N ASP A 99 3.11 -20.97 -4.06
CA ASP A 99 3.68 -22.12 -4.72
C ASP A 99 4.53 -22.98 -3.77
N TYR A 100 4.99 -22.36 -2.67
CA TYR A 100 5.80 -23.01 -1.62
C TYR A 100 5.01 -23.40 -0.38
N ALA A 101 3.68 -23.26 -0.39
CA ALA A 101 2.84 -23.54 0.78
C ALA A 101 2.86 -25.02 1.23
N ALA A 102 3.21 -25.93 0.35
CA ALA A 102 3.37 -27.36 0.66
C ALA A 102 4.66 -27.64 1.44
N GLU A 103 5.72 -26.89 1.13
CA GLU A 103 7.06 -27.06 1.72
C GLU A 103 7.18 -26.26 3.04
N PHE A 104 6.74 -25.00 3.04
CA PHE A 104 6.84 -24.10 4.18
C PHE A 104 5.48 -23.85 4.83
N LYS A 105 5.15 -24.63 5.87
CA LYS A 105 3.82 -24.59 6.53
C LYS A 105 3.45 -23.26 7.19
N ASN A 106 4.44 -22.43 7.55
CA ASN A 106 4.24 -21.23 8.39
C ASN A 106 4.48 -19.90 7.65
N ILE A 107 4.44 -19.88 6.34
CA ILE A 107 4.73 -18.68 5.52
C ILE A 107 3.96 -17.45 6.01
N ASN A 108 2.66 -17.59 6.25
CA ASN A 108 1.82 -16.46 6.68
C ASN A 108 2.25 -15.85 8.01
N SER A 109 2.83 -16.65 8.91
CA SER A 109 3.32 -16.16 10.20
C SER A 109 4.74 -15.58 10.11
N MET A 110 5.49 -15.98 9.08
CA MET A 110 6.84 -15.43 8.82
C MET A 110 6.75 -14.07 8.13
N ARG A 111 5.74 -13.83 7.31
CA ARG A 111 5.61 -12.62 6.52
C ARG A 111 5.24 -11.39 7.35
N ILE A 112 5.89 -10.29 7.02
CA ILE A 112 5.53 -8.93 7.41
C ILE A 112 5.07 -8.23 6.12
N PRO A 113 3.78 -8.09 5.88
CA PRO A 113 3.30 -7.25 4.80
C PRO A 113 3.63 -5.78 5.10
N PHE A 114 3.72 -4.96 4.07
CA PHE A 114 4.09 -3.55 4.22
C PHE A 114 3.33 -2.66 3.24
N VAL A 115 3.33 -1.37 3.53
CA VAL A 115 2.85 -0.31 2.64
C VAL A 115 3.91 0.78 2.57
N ILE A 116 4.13 1.32 1.36
CA ILE A 116 4.99 2.47 1.14
C ILE A 116 4.12 3.66 0.74
N GLU A 117 4.14 4.69 1.57
CA GLU A 117 3.40 5.94 1.34
C GLU A 117 4.31 7.13 1.68
N ASN A 118 4.40 8.08 0.77
CA ASN A 118 5.21 9.31 0.95
C ASN A 118 6.67 9.02 1.36
N GLY A 119 7.29 7.97 0.79
CA GLY A 119 8.67 7.59 1.08
C GLY A 119 8.89 6.97 2.46
N ARG A 120 7.82 6.53 3.14
CA ARG A 120 7.88 5.83 4.42
C ARG A 120 7.30 4.43 4.29
N VAL A 121 7.92 3.48 4.97
CA VAL A 121 7.43 2.10 5.06
C VAL A 121 6.69 1.90 6.37
N THR A 122 5.48 1.38 6.27
CA THR A 122 4.71 0.92 7.42
C THR A 122 4.60 -0.59 7.38
N PHE A 123 5.11 -1.25 8.42
CA PHE A 123 5.07 -2.71 8.54
C PHE A 123 3.72 -3.20 9.06
N GLY A 124 3.30 -4.34 8.58
CA GLY A 124 2.02 -4.94 8.90
C GLY A 124 0.99 -4.72 7.78
N LYS A 125 -0.14 -5.40 7.91
CA LYS A 125 -1.26 -5.11 7.01
C LYS A 125 -1.58 -3.64 7.16
N PRO A 126 -1.77 -2.90 6.03
CA PRO A 126 -2.32 -1.57 6.16
C PRO A 126 -3.52 -1.75 7.08
N LYS A 127 -3.54 -1.01 8.18
CA LYS A 127 -4.81 -0.81 8.87
C LYS A 127 -5.65 -0.25 7.74
N SER A 128 -6.51 -1.09 7.14
CA SER A 128 -7.56 -0.57 6.28
C SER A 128 -8.06 0.63 7.06
N PRO A 129 -8.03 1.85 6.51
CA PRO A 129 -8.60 2.98 7.21
C PRO A 129 -9.89 2.36 7.72
N LYS A 130 -10.08 2.32 9.04
CA LYS A 130 -11.37 1.92 9.56
C LYS A 130 -12.25 2.78 8.70
N LYS A 131 -12.99 2.16 7.75
CA LYS A 131 -14.03 2.86 7.05
C LYS A 131 -14.82 3.37 8.22
N ASP A 132 -14.53 4.59 8.64
CA ASP A 132 -15.28 5.24 9.67
C ASP A 132 -16.60 5.44 8.96
N LYS A 133 -17.43 4.36 9.04
CA LYS A 133 -18.81 4.41 8.55
C LYS A 133 -19.47 5.67 9.15
N ASN A 134 -18.97 6.07 10.31
CA ASN A 134 -19.40 7.29 10.98
C ASN A 134 -18.97 8.56 10.25
N ILE A 135 -17.71 8.67 9.75
CA ILE A 135 -17.27 9.88 9.03
C ILE A 135 -17.96 9.96 7.67
N LEU A 136 -17.97 8.87 6.89
CA LEU A 136 -18.65 8.85 5.61
C LEU A 136 -20.16 9.08 5.75
N GLN A 137 -20.77 8.52 6.77
CA GLN A 137 -22.17 8.75 7.07
C GLN A 137 -22.42 10.20 7.49
N HIS A 138 -21.56 10.76 8.36
CA HIS A 138 -21.66 12.16 8.78
C HIS A 138 -21.51 13.13 7.61
N ILE A 139 -20.52 12.92 6.72
CA ILE A 139 -20.34 13.71 5.49
C ILE A 139 -21.58 13.62 4.61
N SER A 140 -22.13 12.42 4.45
CA SER A 140 -23.34 12.20 3.65
C SER A 140 -24.56 12.93 4.24
N ASP A 141 -24.72 12.87 5.55
CA ASP A 141 -25.83 13.52 6.24
C ASP A 141 -25.72 15.07 6.16
N GLU A 142 -24.49 15.61 6.27
CA GLU A 142 -24.24 17.04 6.09
C GLU A 142 -24.48 17.50 4.63
N ILE A 143 -24.06 16.72 3.62
CA ILE A 143 -24.34 17.02 2.22
C ILE A 143 -25.86 17.00 1.95
N ILE A 144 -26.58 16.01 2.45
CA ILE A 144 -28.04 15.92 2.33
C ILE A 144 -28.70 17.14 2.94
N LYS A 145 -28.26 17.55 4.12
CA LYS A 145 -28.79 18.70 4.87
C LYS A 145 -28.53 20.01 4.15
N GLU A 146 -27.27 20.30 3.78
CA GLU A 146 -26.87 21.58 3.17
C GLU A 146 -27.45 21.76 1.76
N LEU A 147 -27.52 20.69 0.99
CA LEU A 147 -28.11 20.72 -0.37
C LEU A 147 -29.61 20.49 -0.39
N ASN A 148 -30.24 20.27 0.79
CA ASN A 148 -31.68 20.01 0.92
C ASN A 148 -32.17 18.90 -0.01
N PHE A 149 -31.38 17.83 -0.14
CA PHE A 149 -31.79 16.67 -0.93
C PHE A 149 -33.01 16.01 -0.28
N LYS A 150 -34.03 15.77 -1.06
CA LYS A 150 -35.09 14.84 -0.63
C LYS A 150 -34.54 13.42 -0.70
N ARG A 151 -34.88 12.60 0.29
CA ARG A 151 -34.34 11.24 0.44
C ARG A 151 -34.48 10.37 -0.83
N TRP A 152 -35.51 10.59 -1.62
CA TRP A 152 -35.75 9.89 -2.89
C TRP A 152 -34.92 10.43 -4.07
N GLU A 153 -34.38 11.64 -4.01
CA GLU A 153 -33.53 12.22 -5.06
C GLU A 153 -32.15 11.54 -5.11
N VAL A 154 -31.73 10.92 -4.01
CA VAL A 154 -30.49 10.17 -3.87
C VAL A 154 -30.67 8.71 -4.31
N TYR A 155 -31.92 8.31 -4.55
CA TYR A 155 -32.27 6.94 -4.93
C TYR A 155 -32.22 6.80 -6.46
N THR A 156 -31.35 5.95 -6.98
CA THR A 156 -31.11 5.80 -8.42
C THR A 156 -32.13 4.89 -9.13
N GLY A 157 -33.33 4.68 -8.59
CA GLY A 157 -34.45 4.04 -9.28
C GLY A 157 -34.34 2.55 -9.56
N LYS A 158 -33.33 1.85 -9.09
CA LYS A 158 -33.24 0.39 -9.14
C LYS A 158 -33.58 -0.16 -7.76
N GLU A 159 -34.60 -1.00 -7.70
CA GLU A 159 -34.96 -1.72 -6.49
C GLU A 159 -33.74 -2.39 -5.87
N GLY A 160 -33.47 -2.11 -4.59
CA GLY A 160 -32.40 -2.73 -3.82
C GLY A 160 -31.09 -1.92 -3.69
N LEU A 161 -30.98 -0.71 -4.23
CA LEU A 161 -29.81 0.16 -4.00
C LEU A 161 -29.98 0.95 -2.71
N GLU A 162 -29.18 0.63 -1.70
CA GLU A 162 -29.07 1.44 -0.49
C GLU A 162 -28.53 2.85 -0.82
N ILE A 163 -28.97 3.86 -0.07
CA ILE A 163 -28.40 5.20 -0.12
C ILE A 163 -26.95 5.08 0.36
N SER A 164 -26.00 5.20 -0.58
CA SER A 164 -24.60 5.09 -0.29
C SER A 164 -23.92 6.47 -0.38
N PRO A 165 -22.84 6.71 0.39
CA PRO A 165 -22.07 7.95 0.31
C PRO A 165 -21.61 8.27 -1.12
N LEU A 166 -21.31 7.25 -1.91
CA LEU A 166 -20.90 7.41 -3.31
C LEU A 166 -22.03 7.95 -4.19
N ASN A 167 -23.26 7.49 -3.98
CA ASN A 167 -24.40 7.97 -4.73
C ASN A 167 -24.75 9.41 -4.36
N ILE A 168 -24.63 9.76 -3.09
CA ILE A 168 -24.80 11.15 -2.61
C ILE A 168 -23.75 12.06 -3.24
N ALA A 169 -22.49 11.66 -3.27
CA ALA A 169 -21.41 12.41 -3.89
C ALA A 169 -21.63 12.61 -5.40
N LYS A 170 -22.07 11.58 -6.11
CA LYS A 170 -22.40 11.67 -7.54
C LYS A 170 -23.54 12.66 -7.82
N GLN A 171 -24.59 12.64 -7.01
CA GLN A 171 -25.70 13.59 -7.14
C GLN A 171 -25.28 15.01 -6.81
N ALA A 172 -24.41 15.19 -5.81
CA ALA A 172 -23.84 16.50 -5.48
C ALA A 172 -23.02 17.07 -6.66
N ILE A 173 -22.17 16.24 -7.31
CA ILE A 173 -21.40 16.64 -8.51
C ILE A 173 -22.34 17.07 -9.64
N ILE A 174 -23.38 16.31 -9.94
CA ILE A 174 -24.36 16.65 -10.98
C ILE A 174 -25.05 18.01 -10.70
N ARG A 175 -25.30 18.33 -9.42
CA ARG A 175 -25.86 19.64 -9.07
C ARG A 175 -24.86 20.78 -9.21
N ILE A 176 -23.58 20.56 -8.88
CA ILE A 176 -22.51 21.57 -9.08
C ILE A 176 -22.46 22.02 -10.55
N ASP A 177 -22.54 21.07 -11.48
CA ASP A 177 -22.49 21.37 -12.91
C ASP A 177 -23.68 22.21 -13.39
N ASN A 178 -24.77 22.25 -12.63
CA ASN A 178 -26.00 22.94 -12.99
C ASN A 178 -26.33 24.19 -12.15
N ASP A 179 -25.59 24.42 -11.04
CA ASP A 179 -25.93 25.49 -10.09
C ASP A 179 -24.71 25.96 -9.28
N ASN A 180 -24.28 27.20 -9.48
CA ASN A 180 -23.15 27.83 -8.78
C ASN A 180 -23.36 27.95 -7.26
N ASP A 181 -24.59 28.03 -6.77
CA ASP A 181 -24.90 28.09 -5.33
C ASP A 181 -24.54 26.77 -4.61
N THR A 182 -24.68 25.67 -5.32
CA THR A 182 -24.31 24.33 -4.80
C THR A 182 -22.82 24.20 -4.53
N SER A 183 -21.95 24.80 -5.36
CA SER A 183 -20.50 24.80 -5.14
C SER A 183 -20.12 25.46 -3.80
N SER A 184 -20.67 26.63 -3.52
CA SER A 184 -20.42 27.37 -2.26
C SER A 184 -20.89 26.60 -1.03
N LYS A 185 -22.01 25.88 -1.11
CA LYS A 185 -22.53 25.04 -0.02
C LYS A 185 -21.65 23.83 0.26
N LEU A 186 -21.14 23.20 -0.79
CA LEU A 186 -20.23 22.07 -0.64
C LEU A 186 -18.88 22.47 -0.05
N GLU A 187 -18.33 23.62 -0.42
CA GLU A 187 -17.13 24.17 0.21
C GLU A 187 -17.28 24.31 1.73
N LYS A 188 -18.45 24.75 2.20
CA LYS A 188 -18.77 24.80 3.63
C LYS A 188 -18.84 23.41 4.29
N VAL A 189 -19.30 22.38 3.58
CA VAL A 189 -19.30 21.01 4.09
C VAL A 189 -17.87 20.50 4.20
N PHE A 190 -17.07 20.66 3.14
CA PHE A 190 -15.68 20.18 3.11
C PHE A 190 -14.78 20.91 4.10
N SER A 191 -15.02 22.21 4.36
CA SER A 191 -14.25 22.96 5.36
C SER A 191 -14.45 22.49 6.81
N LYS A 192 -15.52 21.73 7.08
CA LYS A 192 -15.81 21.15 8.40
C LYS A 192 -15.19 19.76 8.59
N ILE A 193 -14.62 19.18 7.51
CA ILE A 193 -13.99 17.86 7.58
C ILE A 193 -12.57 18.05 8.09
N PRO A 194 -12.18 17.42 9.21
CA PRO A 194 -10.81 17.49 9.69
C PRO A 194 -9.88 16.87 8.63
N MET A 195 -8.93 17.67 8.15
CA MET A 195 -7.83 17.14 7.32
C MET A 195 -6.93 16.31 8.23
N PHE A 196 -6.81 15.03 7.93
CA PHE A 196 -5.90 14.11 8.59
C PHE A 196 -4.50 14.19 8.00
#